data_9ab6802ca7435f963c39308c6ea97272
#
_entry.id   9ab6802ca7435f963c39308c6ea97272
#
_cell.length_a   1.000
_cell.length_b   1.000
_cell.length_c   1.000
_cell.angle_alpha   90.00
_cell.angle_beta   90.00
_cell.angle_gamma   90.00
#
_symmetry.space_group_name_H-M   'P 1'
#
loop_
_entity.id
_entity.type
_entity.pdbx_description
1 polymer ?
#
loop_
_entity_poly.entity_id
_entity_poly.type
_entity_poly.pdbx_seq_one_letter_code
_entity_poly.pdbx_strand_id
1 'polypeptide(L)'
;LGKFKEAVIGMPGGCYLGPRPIDLHLKGFEALGATITQESGAIRLKAEKLTGAKIYLDFASVGATINIMLAAVKAEGTTIIENAAKEPEIIDLANLLNSMGAKIKGAGTGEIRIQGVSSLHGTRHAIIPDRIEAGTYITLAAVAGEEVKIDNIIPHHLEALIAKLREMGVDIDVHADHVIVRGGKEMKAVDFKTSTYPGLATDLQQPLVTLLTQATGVGMVTDTIYSDRFKNCFE
;
A
#
# COMPACT_ATOMS: atom_id res chain seq x y z
N LEU A 1 -1.99 -8.67 -19.49
CA LEU A 1 -1.39 -9.97 -19.76
C LEU A 1 -2.44 -11.09 -19.64
N GLY A 2 -3.10 -11.27 -18.50
CA GLY A 2 -4.09 -12.35 -18.26
C GLY A 2 -5.27 -12.40 -19.25
N LYS A 3 -5.65 -11.28 -19.87
CA LYS A 3 -6.74 -11.20 -20.85
C LYS A 3 -6.26 -11.24 -22.29
N PHE A 4 -5.20 -10.51 -22.60
CA PHE A 4 -4.75 -10.26 -23.98
C PHE A 4 -3.47 -11.01 -24.36
N LYS A 5 -2.90 -11.78 -23.44
CA LYS A 5 -1.66 -12.58 -23.60
C LYS A 5 -0.40 -11.76 -23.88
N GLU A 6 -0.52 -10.49 -24.18
CA GLU A 6 0.58 -9.56 -24.43
C GLU A 6 0.27 -8.20 -23.81
N ALA A 7 1.31 -7.55 -23.30
CA ALA A 7 1.27 -6.18 -22.81
C ALA A 7 2.60 -5.48 -23.13
N VAL A 8 2.53 -4.23 -23.55
CA VAL A 8 3.71 -3.36 -23.75
C VAL A 8 3.51 -2.11 -22.93
N ILE A 9 4.44 -1.83 -22.03
CA ILE A 9 4.39 -0.68 -21.12
C ILE A 9 5.71 0.09 -21.17
N GLY A 10 5.62 1.42 -21.20
CA GLY A 10 6.79 2.27 -20.97
C GLY A 10 7.34 2.08 -19.56
N MET A 11 8.59 2.46 -19.34
CA MET A 11 9.16 2.45 -17.98
C MET A 11 8.30 3.30 -17.05
N PRO A 12 7.96 2.79 -15.86
CA PRO A 12 7.10 3.51 -14.94
C PRO A 12 7.74 4.82 -14.49
N GLY A 13 7.00 5.91 -14.66
CA GLY A 13 7.31 7.20 -14.07
C GLY A 13 6.72 7.36 -12.67
N GLY A 14 6.81 8.57 -12.13
CA GLY A 14 6.18 8.91 -10.83
C GLY A 14 6.95 10.00 -10.10
N CYS A 15 6.61 10.21 -8.82
CA CYS A 15 7.31 11.16 -7.96
C CYS A 15 8.81 10.87 -7.92
N TYR A 16 9.61 11.92 -7.80
CA TYR A 16 11.07 11.83 -7.76
C TYR A 16 11.57 11.35 -6.39
N LEU A 17 11.24 10.08 -6.05
CA LEU A 17 11.60 9.43 -4.79
C LEU A 17 12.80 8.46 -4.94
N GLY A 18 13.52 8.54 -6.07
CA GLY A 18 14.57 7.59 -6.41
C GLY A 18 14.11 6.53 -7.43
N PRO A 19 14.94 5.50 -7.68
CA PRO A 19 14.60 4.41 -8.57
C PRO A 19 13.31 3.71 -8.13
N ARG A 20 12.44 3.41 -9.09
CA ARG A 20 11.25 2.56 -8.85
C ARG A 20 11.50 1.17 -9.42
N PRO A 21 12.10 0.27 -8.66
CA PRO A 21 12.38 -1.08 -9.13
C PRO A 21 11.07 -1.81 -9.40
N ILE A 22 10.99 -2.46 -10.56
CA ILE A 22 9.86 -3.31 -10.95
C ILE A 22 10.25 -4.78 -11.03
N ASP A 23 11.43 -5.11 -10.56
CA ASP A 23 12.02 -6.44 -10.54
C ASP A 23 11.10 -7.49 -9.91
N LEU A 24 10.46 -7.18 -8.78
CA LEU A 24 9.51 -8.08 -8.14
C LEU A 24 8.24 -8.31 -8.97
N HIS A 25 7.79 -7.30 -9.72
CA HIS A 25 6.67 -7.46 -10.66
C HIS A 25 7.06 -8.41 -11.79
N LEU A 26 8.23 -8.18 -12.39
CA LEU A 26 8.74 -9.00 -13.49
C LEU A 26 9.00 -10.44 -13.04
N LYS A 27 9.66 -10.63 -11.87
CA LYS A 27 9.85 -11.93 -11.22
C LYS A 27 8.52 -12.69 -11.09
N GLY A 28 7.47 -12.00 -10.65
CA GLY A 28 6.14 -12.61 -10.51
C GLY A 28 5.54 -13.04 -11.86
N PHE A 29 5.64 -12.23 -12.89
CA PHE A 29 5.12 -12.55 -14.22
C PHE A 29 5.93 -13.68 -14.90
N GLU A 30 7.26 -13.69 -14.75
CA GLU A 30 8.12 -14.77 -15.24
C GLU A 30 7.78 -16.11 -14.57
N ALA A 31 7.57 -16.09 -13.24
CA ALA A 31 7.16 -17.27 -12.50
C ALA A 31 5.80 -17.82 -12.98
N LEU A 32 4.89 -16.95 -13.42
CA LEU A 32 3.61 -17.33 -14.04
C LEU A 32 3.76 -17.78 -15.50
N GLY A 33 4.98 -17.80 -16.06
CA GLY A 33 5.26 -18.27 -17.42
C GLY A 33 5.25 -17.18 -18.50
N ALA A 34 5.35 -15.91 -18.14
CA ALA A 34 5.52 -14.84 -19.11
C ALA A 34 6.97 -14.72 -19.58
N THR A 35 7.15 -14.46 -20.86
CA THR A 35 8.42 -14.01 -21.45
C THR A 35 8.45 -12.48 -21.38
N ILE A 36 9.57 -11.94 -20.90
CA ILE A 36 9.77 -10.50 -20.74
C ILE A 36 10.93 -10.06 -21.63
N THR A 37 10.70 -9.03 -22.44
CA THR A 37 11.75 -8.38 -23.23
C THR A 37 11.73 -6.88 -22.96
N GLN A 38 12.91 -6.28 -22.96
CA GLN A 38 13.10 -4.84 -22.72
C GLN A 38 13.67 -4.22 -24.00
N GLU A 39 12.92 -3.32 -24.62
CA GLU A 39 13.28 -2.71 -25.89
C GLU A 39 12.96 -1.20 -25.87
N SER A 40 13.95 -0.37 -26.24
CA SER A 40 13.74 1.07 -26.48
C SER A 40 12.98 1.81 -25.37
N GLY A 41 13.22 1.47 -24.09
CA GLY A 41 12.56 2.11 -22.96
C GLY A 41 11.14 1.60 -22.66
N ALA A 42 10.74 0.50 -23.30
CA ALA A 42 9.49 -0.21 -23.01
C ALA A 42 9.78 -1.64 -22.55
N ILE A 43 8.85 -2.17 -21.78
CA ILE A 43 8.83 -3.56 -21.34
C ILE A 43 7.70 -4.26 -22.06
N ARG A 44 8.03 -5.33 -22.74
CA ARG A 44 7.07 -6.21 -23.40
C ARG A 44 6.95 -7.51 -22.61
N LEU A 45 5.74 -7.85 -22.23
CA LEU A 45 5.40 -9.12 -21.58
C LEU A 45 4.52 -9.93 -22.53
N LYS A 46 4.84 -11.20 -22.71
CA LYS A 46 4.07 -12.12 -23.54
C LYS A 46 3.91 -13.47 -22.85
N ALA A 47 2.70 -14.02 -22.85
CA ALA A 47 2.42 -15.37 -22.36
C ALA A 47 1.30 -15.99 -23.18
N GLU A 48 1.56 -17.10 -23.85
CA GLU A 48 0.49 -17.86 -24.51
C GLU A 48 -0.53 -18.37 -23.48
N LYS A 49 -0.03 -18.72 -22.29
CA LYS A 49 -0.78 -19.24 -21.16
C LYS A 49 -0.07 -18.87 -19.88
N LEU A 50 -0.81 -18.37 -18.89
CA LEU A 50 -0.30 -18.20 -17.53
C LEU A 50 -0.56 -19.48 -16.73
N THR A 51 0.43 -19.92 -15.96
CA THR A 51 0.37 -21.10 -15.10
C THR A 51 0.64 -20.72 -13.65
N GLY A 52 -0.15 -21.23 -12.73
CA GLY A 52 0.03 -21.00 -11.30
C GLY A 52 1.40 -21.44 -10.81
N ALA A 53 1.98 -20.64 -9.92
CA ALA A 53 3.33 -20.86 -9.41
C ALA A 53 3.43 -20.46 -7.93
N LYS A 54 4.48 -20.93 -7.26
CA LYS A 54 4.85 -20.46 -5.93
C LYS A 54 5.87 -19.32 -6.10
N ILE A 55 5.52 -18.13 -5.58
CA ILE A 55 6.27 -16.89 -5.78
C ILE A 55 6.60 -16.29 -4.41
N TYR A 56 7.89 -16.23 -4.09
CA TYR A 56 8.37 -15.53 -2.90
C TYR A 56 8.79 -14.11 -3.27
N LEU A 57 8.26 -13.11 -2.56
CA LEU A 57 8.65 -11.71 -2.70
C LEU A 57 9.75 -11.39 -1.69
N ASP A 58 10.92 -10.95 -2.17
CA ASP A 58 12.05 -10.59 -1.31
C ASP A 58 11.73 -9.37 -0.40
N PHE A 59 10.74 -8.60 -0.82
CA PHE A 59 10.15 -7.50 -0.06
C PHE A 59 8.61 -7.54 -0.22
N ALA A 60 7.88 -7.22 0.85
CA ALA A 60 6.40 -7.17 0.83
C ALA A 60 5.91 -5.95 0.02
N SER A 61 6.08 -6.01 -1.29
CA SER A 61 5.71 -4.93 -2.22
C SER A 61 4.21 -4.95 -2.50
N VAL A 62 3.52 -3.85 -2.22
CA VAL A 62 2.10 -3.66 -2.53
C VAL A 62 1.85 -3.80 -4.03
N GLY A 63 2.62 -3.04 -4.84
CA GLY A 63 2.45 -3.04 -6.29
C GLY A 63 2.70 -4.41 -6.92
N ALA A 64 3.76 -5.12 -6.50
CA ALA A 64 4.04 -6.47 -7.01
C ALA A 64 2.94 -7.45 -6.59
N THR A 65 2.49 -7.42 -5.33
CA THR A 65 1.39 -8.26 -4.84
C THR A 65 0.13 -8.04 -5.67
N ILE A 66 -0.29 -6.79 -5.90
CA ILE A 66 -1.46 -6.45 -6.72
C ILE A 66 -1.33 -7.01 -8.14
N ASN A 67 -0.20 -6.73 -8.80
CA ASN A 67 -0.01 -7.11 -10.20
C ASN A 67 0.04 -8.64 -10.39
N ILE A 68 0.68 -9.34 -9.45
CA ILE A 68 0.70 -10.81 -9.46
C ILE A 68 -0.71 -11.36 -9.21
N MET A 69 -1.45 -10.81 -8.23
CA MET A 69 -2.85 -11.22 -7.97
C MET A 69 -3.71 -11.07 -9.24
N LEU A 70 -3.65 -9.91 -9.91
CA LEU A 70 -4.42 -9.63 -11.13
C LEU A 70 -4.07 -10.60 -12.28
N ALA A 71 -2.83 -11.03 -12.39
CA ALA A 71 -2.43 -12.02 -13.39
C ALA A 71 -2.84 -13.44 -12.97
N ALA A 72 -2.62 -13.79 -11.70
CA ALA A 72 -2.83 -15.13 -11.16
C ALA A 72 -4.31 -15.57 -11.18
N VAL A 73 -5.27 -14.64 -11.07
CA VAL A 73 -6.70 -14.98 -11.17
C VAL A 73 -7.08 -15.58 -12.52
N LYS A 74 -6.25 -15.40 -13.55
CA LYS A 74 -6.42 -15.95 -14.90
C LYS A 74 -5.39 -17.05 -15.24
N ALA A 75 -4.48 -17.37 -14.33
CA ALA A 75 -3.50 -18.44 -14.52
C ALA A 75 -4.15 -19.82 -14.30
N GLU A 76 -3.73 -20.83 -15.06
CA GLU A 76 -4.19 -22.20 -14.81
C GLU A 76 -3.52 -22.80 -13.58
N GLY A 77 -4.31 -23.42 -12.72
CA GLY A 77 -3.81 -24.03 -11.49
C GLY A 77 -3.84 -23.05 -10.30
N THR A 78 -2.93 -23.23 -9.35
CA THR A 78 -2.86 -22.48 -8.11
C THR A 78 -1.59 -21.64 -8.04
N THR A 79 -1.73 -20.37 -7.75
CA THR A 79 -0.62 -19.47 -7.41
C THR A 79 -0.58 -19.25 -5.90
N ILE A 80 0.62 -19.27 -5.34
CA ILE A 80 0.89 -18.93 -3.93
C ILE A 80 1.89 -17.77 -3.93
N ILE A 81 1.49 -16.65 -3.34
CA ILE A 81 2.37 -15.51 -3.13
C ILE A 81 2.82 -15.55 -1.66
N GLU A 82 4.11 -15.73 -1.42
CA GLU A 82 4.71 -15.70 -0.09
C GLU A 82 5.38 -14.34 0.16
N ASN A 83 5.40 -13.91 1.41
CA ASN A 83 5.81 -12.57 1.83
C ASN A 83 5.03 -11.46 1.11
N ALA A 84 3.73 -11.72 0.90
CA ALA A 84 2.81 -10.77 0.28
C ALA A 84 2.61 -9.53 1.14
N ALA A 85 2.29 -8.41 0.50
CA ALA A 85 1.85 -7.20 1.17
C ALA A 85 0.52 -7.44 1.92
N LYS A 86 0.34 -6.78 3.07
CA LYS A 86 -0.79 -7.00 4.00
C LYS A 86 -1.72 -5.79 4.09
N GLU A 87 -1.42 -4.75 3.34
CA GLU A 87 -2.16 -3.50 3.36
C GLU A 87 -3.66 -3.72 3.12
N PRO A 88 -4.54 -2.90 3.73
CA PRO A 88 -5.99 -3.02 3.58
C PRO A 88 -6.47 -3.03 2.14
N GLU A 89 -5.81 -2.29 1.25
CA GLU A 89 -6.10 -2.26 -0.19
C GLU A 89 -5.86 -3.61 -0.89
N ILE A 90 -5.01 -4.49 -0.34
CA ILE A 90 -4.83 -5.86 -0.84
C ILE A 90 -6.06 -6.71 -0.51
N ILE A 91 -6.62 -6.52 0.70
CA ILE A 91 -7.84 -7.21 1.13
C ILE A 91 -9.02 -6.73 0.28
N ASP A 92 -9.11 -5.41 0.08
CA ASP A 92 -10.19 -4.81 -0.72
C ASP A 92 -10.18 -5.30 -2.16
N LEU A 93 -8.99 -5.35 -2.80
CA LEU A 93 -8.82 -5.94 -4.14
C LEU A 93 -9.22 -7.42 -4.17
N ALA A 94 -8.82 -8.22 -3.17
CA ALA A 94 -9.18 -9.62 -3.10
C ALA A 94 -10.70 -9.80 -2.96
N ASN A 95 -11.37 -8.96 -2.18
CA ASN A 95 -12.83 -8.95 -2.04
C ASN A 95 -13.52 -8.59 -3.35
N LEU A 96 -13.05 -7.54 -4.04
CA LEU A 96 -13.54 -7.18 -5.38
C LEU A 96 -13.40 -8.37 -6.36
N LEU A 97 -12.20 -8.94 -6.47
CA LEU A 97 -11.95 -10.05 -7.39
C LEU A 97 -12.77 -11.29 -7.04
N ASN A 98 -12.91 -11.63 -5.74
CA ASN A 98 -13.75 -12.74 -5.29
C ASN A 98 -15.22 -12.50 -5.62
N SER A 99 -15.72 -11.27 -5.46
CA SER A 99 -17.10 -10.92 -5.88
C SER A 99 -17.30 -10.94 -7.40
N MET A 100 -16.23 -10.89 -8.19
CA MET A 100 -16.22 -11.11 -9.63
C MET A 100 -16.09 -12.60 -10.02
N GLY A 101 -15.99 -13.52 -9.04
CA GLY A 101 -15.89 -14.96 -9.28
C GLY A 101 -14.45 -15.52 -9.17
N ALA A 102 -13.48 -14.75 -8.73
CA ALA A 102 -12.14 -15.25 -8.41
C ALA A 102 -12.15 -16.14 -7.16
N LYS A 103 -11.05 -16.84 -6.91
CA LYS A 103 -10.85 -17.72 -5.75
C LYS A 103 -9.56 -17.36 -5.04
N ILE A 104 -9.61 -16.32 -4.22
CA ILE A 104 -8.46 -15.77 -3.49
C ILE A 104 -8.70 -15.97 -1.99
N LYS A 105 -7.68 -16.46 -1.28
CA LYS A 105 -7.63 -16.64 0.17
C LYS A 105 -6.32 -16.10 0.73
N GLY A 106 -6.32 -15.66 1.99
CA GLY A 106 -5.13 -15.22 2.70
C GLY A 106 -4.74 -13.77 2.47
N ALA A 107 -5.52 -12.97 1.73
CA ALA A 107 -5.28 -11.53 1.63
C ALA A 107 -5.25 -10.87 3.03
N GLY A 108 -4.30 -9.97 3.27
CA GLY A 108 -4.03 -9.40 4.59
C GLY A 108 -3.08 -10.24 5.45
N THR A 109 -2.62 -11.38 4.96
CA THR A 109 -1.58 -12.20 5.59
C THR A 109 -0.31 -12.25 4.73
N GLY A 110 0.76 -12.87 5.24
CA GLY A 110 1.99 -13.04 4.48
C GLY A 110 1.91 -14.06 3.34
N GLU A 111 0.82 -14.84 3.24
CA GLU A 111 0.61 -15.82 2.17
C GLU A 111 -0.76 -15.60 1.51
N ILE A 112 -0.76 -15.39 0.20
CA ILE A 112 -1.99 -15.29 -0.60
C ILE A 112 -2.04 -16.48 -1.54
N ARG A 113 -3.15 -17.22 -1.51
CA ARG A 113 -3.42 -18.35 -2.38
C ARG A 113 -4.52 -18.02 -3.37
N ILE A 114 -4.25 -18.23 -4.65
CA ILE A 114 -5.14 -17.88 -5.76
C ILE A 114 -5.32 -19.10 -6.64
N GLN A 115 -6.55 -19.58 -6.77
CA GLN A 115 -6.89 -20.57 -7.79
C GLN A 115 -7.41 -19.85 -9.01
N GLY A 116 -6.77 -20.04 -10.14
CA GLY A 116 -7.18 -19.41 -11.38
C GLY A 116 -8.55 -19.85 -11.88
N VAL A 117 -9.23 -18.97 -12.58
CA VAL A 117 -10.57 -19.16 -13.12
C VAL A 117 -10.63 -18.83 -14.61
N SER A 118 -11.50 -19.49 -15.34
CA SER A 118 -11.66 -19.29 -16.78
C SER A 118 -12.29 -17.93 -17.11
N SER A 119 -13.19 -17.42 -16.28
CA SER A 119 -13.88 -16.15 -16.47
C SER A 119 -14.12 -15.42 -15.17
N LEU A 120 -14.22 -14.11 -15.27
CA LEU A 120 -14.71 -13.21 -14.24
C LEU A 120 -15.94 -12.50 -14.78
N HIS A 121 -16.85 -12.10 -13.91
CA HIS A 121 -18.04 -11.32 -14.24
C HIS A 121 -18.00 -9.94 -13.58
N GLY A 122 -18.88 -9.05 -14.01
CA GLY A 122 -19.05 -7.74 -13.39
C GLY A 122 -19.69 -7.84 -12.01
N THR A 123 -19.36 -6.87 -11.14
CA THR A 123 -19.90 -6.75 -9.80
C THR A 123 -20.07 -5.29 -9.39
N ARG A 124 -20.75 -5.05 -8.27
CA ARG A 124 -20.73 -3.77 -7.57
C ARG A 124 -19.83 -3.91 -6.36
N HIS A 125 -18.95 -2.93 -6.16
CA HIS A 125 -18.02 -2.89 -5.05
C HIS A 125 -17.88 -1.46 -4.54
N ALA A 126 -17.95 -1.28 -3.23
CA ALA A 126 -17.60 -0.02 -2.58
C ALA A 126 -16.14 -0.10 -2.16
N ILE A 127 -15.31 0.77 -2.71
CA ILE A 127 -13.89 0.85 -2.36
C ILE A 127 -13.77 1.38 -0.93
N ILE A 128 -12.83 0.82 -0.16
CA ILE A 128 -12.54 1.30 1.20
C ILE A 128 -12.00 2.75 1.17
N PRO A 129 -12.22 3.55 2.23
CA PRO A 129 -11.64 4.89 2.35
C PRO A 129 -10.12 4.86 2.29
N ASP A 130 -9.52 5.90 1.69
CA ASP A 130 -8.08 6.08 1.62
C ASP A 130 -7.50 6.43 2.99
N ARG A 131 -6.75 5.49 3.58
CA ARG A 131 -6.09 5.68 4.87
C ARG A 131 -4.98 6.74 4.82
N ILE A 132 -4.35 6.98 3.69
CA ILE A 132 -3.28 7.98 3.57
C ILE A 132 -3.88 9.39 3.51
N GLU A 133 -4.98 9.57 2.77
CA GLU A 133 -5.75 10.81 2.80
C GLU A 133 -6.25 11.09 4.22
N ALA A 134 -6.89 10.12 4.85
CA ALA A 134 -7.37 10.25 6.23
C ALA A 134 -6.24 10.59 7.21
N GLY A 135 -5.10 9.91 7.13
CA GLY A 135 -3.93 10.17 7.99
C GLY A 135 -3.34 11.56 7.78
N THR A 136 -3.36 12.05 6.54
CA THR A 136 -2.92 13.43 6.22
C THR A 136 -3.82 14.46 6.89
N TYR A 137 -5.15 14.30 6.80
CA TYR A 137 -6.09 15.22 7.46
C TYR A 137 -6.06 15.10 8.99
N ILE A 138 -5.85 13.91 9.56
CA ILE A 138 -5.65 13.73 11.00
C ILE A 138 -4.43 14.51 11.47
N THR A 139 -3.31 14.43 10.72
CA THR A 139 -2.07 15.14 11.04
C THR A 139 -2.27 16.67 10.91
N LEU A 140 -2.96 17.13 9.85
CA LEU A 140 -3.29 18.53 9.68
C LEU A 140 -4.16 19.05 10.83
N ALA A 141 -5.16 18.29 11.25
CA ALA A 141 -6.04 18.65 12.36
C ALA A 141 -5.28 18.79 13.69
N ALA A 142 -4.26 17.94 13.91
CA ALA A 142 -3.41 18.03 15.10
C ALA A 142 -2.61 19.35 15.16
N VAL A 143 -2.20 19.89 14.00
CA VAL A 143 -1.46 21.16 13.91
C VAL A 143 -2.37 22.37 14.00
N ALA A 144 -3.43 22.40 13.18
CA ALA A 144 -4.15 23.63 12.83
C ALA A 144 -5.60 23.66 13.33
N GLY A 145 -6.13 22.54 13.81
CA GLY A 145 -7.53 22.42 14.18
C GLY A 145 -7.78 22.66 15.67
N GLU A 146 -8.86 23.38 16.03
CA GLU A 146 -9.36 23.40 17.40
C GLU A 146 -10.02 22.06 17.75
N GLU A 147 -11.02 21.66 16.97
CA GLU A 147 -11.65 20.36 16.98
C GLU A 147 -12.08 19.99 15.54
N VAL A 148 -11.57 18.90 15.02
CA VAL A 148 -11.87 18.45 13.66
C VAL A 148 -12.33 17.00 13.69
N LYS A 149 -13.48 16.73 13.10
CA LYS A 149 -13.98 15.38 12.83
C LYS A 149 -13.51 14.95 11.45
N ILE A 150 -12.81 13.83 11.37
CA ILE A 150 -12.47 13.16 10.12
C ILE A 150 -13.38 11.94 9.98
N ASP A 151 -14.32 12.02 9.06
CA ASP A 151 -15.42 11.09 8.88
C ASP A 151 -15.22 10.12 7.74
N ASN A 152 -16.01 9.04 7.70
CA ASN A 152 -15.96 8.01 6.66
C ASN A 152 -14.55 7.42 6.49
N ILE A 153 -13.94 7.01 7.58
CA ILE A 153 -12.62 6.36 7.62
C ILE A 153 -12.73 5.01 8.33
N ILE A 154 -11.68 4.22 8.24
CA ILE A 154 -11.51 2.98 9.02
C ILE A 154 -10.33 3.20 9.98
N PRO A 155 -10.56 3.64 11.22
CA PRO A 155 -9.48 3.99 12.15
C PRO A 155 -8.49 2.86 12.42
N HIS A 156 -8.94 1.61 12.36
CA HIS A 156 -8.09 0.43 12.50
C HIS A 156 -6.96 0.35 11.44
N HIS A 157 -7.16 0.97 10.26
CA HIS A 157 -6.12 1.06 9.24
C HIS A 157 -5.01 2.08 9.58
N LEU A 158 -5.22 2.90 10.63
CA LEU A 158 -4.37 4.02 11.04
C LEU A 158 -3.82 3.89 12.46
N GLU A 159 -3.89 2.70 13.07
CA GLU A 159 -3.48 2.49 14.47
C GLU A 159 -2.05 2.96 14.75
N ALA A 160 -1.11 2.69 13.86
CA ALA A 160 0.28 3.11 14.01
C ALA A 160 0.43 4.64 14.03
N LEU A 161 -0.32 5.37 13.19
CA LEU A 161 -0.36 6.83 13.20
C LEU A 161 -1.00 7.36 14.48
N ILE A 162 -2.19 6.85 14.83
CA ILE A 162 -2.95 7.29 16.01
C ILE A 162 -2.12 7.07 17.28
N ALA A 163 -1.44 5.94 17.39
CA ALA A 163 -0.55 5.66 18.52
C ALA A 163 0.57 6.69 18.64
N LYS A 164 1.22 7.05 17.53
CA LYS A 164 2.29 8.07 17.52
C LYS A 164 1.78 9.46 17.84
N LEU A 165 0.64 9.86 17.33
CA LEU A 165 0.04 11.15 17.66
C LEU A 165 -0.36 11.25 19.14
N ARG A 166 -0.88 10.18 19.72
CA ARG A 166 -1.17 10.12 21.17
C ARG A 166 0.11 10.18 22.01
N GLU A 167 1.18 9.52 21.57
CA GLU A 167 2.51 9.60 22.21
C GLU A 167 3.04 11.05 22.20
N MET A 168 2.78 11.82 21.13
CA MET A 168 3.09 13.24 21.04
C MET A 168 2.22 14.13 21.96
N GLY A 169 1.13 13.60 22.50
CA GLY A 169 0.17 14.34 23.33
C GLY A 169 -1.04 14.89 22.58
N VAL A 170 -1.25 14.47 21.33
CA VAL A 170 -2.45 14.85 20.56
C VAL A 170 -3.68 14.16 21.14
N ASP A 171 -4.73 14.93 21.35
CA ASP A 171 -6.02 14.45 21.86
C ASP A 171 -6.87 13.90 20.69
N ILE A 172 -7.06 12.59 20.65
CA ILE A 172 -7.77 11.89 19.59
C ILE A 172 -8.80 10.93 20.18
N ASP A 173 -10.08 11.19 19.91
CA ASP A 173 -11.17 10.26 20.15
C ASP A 173 -11.38 9.38 18.92
N VAL A 174 -11.35 8.06 19.13
CA VAL A 174 -11.51 7.08 18.06
C VAL A 174 -12.87 6.42 18.16
N HIS A 175 -13.64 6.48 17.09
CA HIS A 175 -14.95 5.85 16.93
C HIS A 175 -14.89 4.76 15.84
N ALA A 176 -16.03 4.14 15.54
CA ALA A 176 -16.08 3.03 14.60
C ALA A 176 -15.73 3.44 13.14
N ASP A 177 -16.14 4.63 12.74
CA ASP A 177 -16.08 5.12 11.36
C ASP A 177 -15.50 6.55 11.22
N HIS A 178 -15.03 7.12 12.32
CA HIS A 178 -14.45 8.46 12.35
C HIS A 178 -13.50 8.65 13.54
N VAL A 179 -12.73 9.73 13.49
CA VAL A 179 -11.96 10.23 14.62
C VAL A 179 -12.27 11.70 14.86
N ILE A 180 -12.16 12.14 16.11
CA ILE A 180 -12.22 13.57 16.49
C ILE A 180 -10.83 13.93 17.00
N VAL A 181 -10.20 14.90 16.38
CA VAL A 181 -8.85 15.38 16.72
C VAL A 181 -8.98 16.78 17.29
N ARG A 182 -8.39 16.99 18.47
CA ARG A 182 -8.29 18.33 19.11
C ARG A 182 -6.84 18.77 19.08
N GLY A 183 -6.55 19.68 18.16
CA GLY A 183 -5.24 20.26 17.94
C GLY A 183 -4.96 21.49 18.77
N GLY A 184 -3.88 22.22 18.41
CA GLY A 184 -3.51 23.49 19.03
C GLY A 184 -2.93 23.38 20.45
N LYS A 185 -2.69 22.16 20.96
CA LYS A 185 -2.02 21.92 22.24
C LYS A 185 -0.51 21.76 22.04
N GLU A 186 0.25 21.97 23.11
CA GLU A 186 1.69 21.71 23.11
C GLU A 186 1.95 20.19 22.86
N MET A 187 2.74 19.90 21.85
CA MET A 187 3.11 18.54 21.47
C MET A 187 4.57 18.26 21.82
N LYS A 188 4.87 17.03 22.18
CA LYS A 188 6.24 16.54 22.39
C LYS A 188 6.75 15.84 21.15
N ALA A 189 7.99 16.10 20.79
CA ALA A 189 8.67 15.35 19.74
C ALA A 189 8.86 13.89 20.16
N VAL A 190 8.63 12.97 19.21
CA VAL A 190 8.80 11.52 19.39
C VAL A 190 9.55 10.93 18.20
N ASP A 191 10.21 9.81 18.43
CA ASP A 191 10.83 9.06 17.35
C ASP A 191 9.78 8.24 16.62
N PHE A 192 9.89 8.20 15.29
CA PHE A 192 9.09 7.28 14.50
C PHE A 192 9.86 6.66 13.33
N LYS A 193 9.44 5.47 12.96
CA LYS A 193 10.01 4.67 11.89
C LYS A 193 8.91 4.19 10.98
N THR A 194 9.05 4.44 9.69
CA THR A 194 8.13 3.86 8.70
C THR A 194 8.45 2.38 8.48
N SER A 195 7.43 1.60 8.18
CA SER A 195 7.57 0.18 7.83
C SER A 195 6.36 -0.30 7.05
N THR A 196 6.46 -1.53 6.51
CA THR A 196 5.31 -2.20 5.87
C THR A 196 4.15 -2.38 6.85
N TYR A 197 2.93 -2.40 6.33
CA TYR A 197 1.71 -2.56 7.13
C TYR A 197 1.76 -3.83 8.02
N PRO A 198 1.30 -3.76 9.29
CA PRO A 198 0.54 -2.68 9.94
C PRO A 198 1.38 -1.57 10.59
N GLY A 199 2.65 -1.42 10.23
CA GLY A 199 3.45 -0.32 10.71
C GLY A 199 3.08 1.03 10.08
N LEU A 200 3.82 2.08 10.47
CA LEU A 200 3.60 3.43 9.99
C LEU A 200 3.91 3.54 8.49
N ALA A 201 2.93 3.97 7.72
CA ALA A 201 3.07 4.10 6.27
C ALA A 201 4.11 5.18 5.91
N THR A 202 5.00 4.86 4.95
CA THR A 202 5.97 5.81 4.41
C THR A 202 5.31 7.05 3.77
N ASP A 203 4.08 6.92 3.27
CA ASP A 203 3.32 8.04 2.70
C ASP A 203 2.83 9.05 3.76
N LEU A 204 2.87 8.69 5.03
CA LEU A 204 2.58 9.58 6.15
C LEU A 204 3.86 10.18 6.78
N GLN A 205 5.04 9.86 6.26
CA GLN A 205 6.31 10.39 6.76
C GLN A 205 6.37 11.91 6.62
N GLN A 206 6.05 12.47 5.46
CA GLN A 206 6.10 13.92 5.23
C GLN A 206 5.14 14.72 6.11
N PRO A 207 3.83 14.37 6.22
CA PRO A 207 2.93 15.03 7.15
C PRO A 207 3.44 14.99 8.60
N LEU A 208 3.96 13.85 9.05
CA LEU A 208 4.49 13.71 10.41
C LEU A 208 5.77 14.50 10.65
N VAL A 209 6.67 14.57 9.67
CA VAL A 209 7.86 15.45 9.77
C VAL A 209 7.42 16.89 9.91
N THR A 210 6.45 17.34 9.12
CA THR A 210 5.89 18.69 9.23
C THR A 210 5.29 18.92 10.62
N LEU A 211 4.55 17.95 11.16
CA LEU A 211 4.02 18.02 12.52
C LEU A 211 5.12 18.14 13.58
N LEU A 212 6.22 17.39 13.44
CA LEU A 212 7.35 17.45 14.36
C LEU A 212 8.00 18.82 14.44
N THR A 213 7.94 19.64 13.38
CA THR A 213 8.47 21.02 13.42
C THR A 213 7.71 21.91 14.40
N GLN A 214 6.51 21.52 14.82
CA GLN A 214 5.66 22.22 15.76
C GLN A 214 5.73 21.62 17.18
N ALA A 215 6.50 20.56 17.38
CA ALA A 215 6.63 19.86 18.65
C ALA A 215 7.85 20.35 19.46
N THR A 216 7.74 20.30 20.79
CA THR A 216 8.85 20.64 21.68
C THR A 216 9.77 19.42 21.85
N GLY A 217 11.07 19.62 21.69
CA GLY A 217 12.09 18.58 21.86
C GLY A 217 12.74 18.17 20.54
N VAL A 218 13.34 16.99 20.53
CA VAL A 218 14.02 16.41 19.35
C VAL A 218 13.41 15.04 19.08
N GLY A 219 13.03 14.81 17.84
CA GLY A 219 12.52 13.52 17.36
C GLY A 219 13.33 13.02 16.19
N MET A 220 13.56 11.71 16.13
CA MET A 220 14.25 11.05 15.03
C MET A 220 13.26 10.38 14.09
N VAL A 221 13.43 10.62 12.80
CA VAL A 221 12.60 10.01 11.74
C VAL A 221 13.45 9.06 10.93
N THR A 222 13.01 7.81 10.81
CA THR A 222 13.66 6.79 9.98
C THR A 222 12.69 6.28 8.94
N ASP A 223 12.98 6.48 7.66
CA ASP A 223 12.24 5.82 6.58
C ASP A 223 12.96 4.54 6.15
N THR A 224 12.29 3.37 6.25
CA THR A 224 12.86 2.08 5.87
C THR A 224 12.38 1.57 4.52
N ILE A 225 11.51 2.34 3.86
CA ILE A 225 10.91 1.99 2.58
C ILE A 225 11.61 2.73 1.43
N TYR A 226 11.84 4.06 1.62
CA TYR A 226 12.49 4.91 0.63
C TYR A 226 13.58 5.76 1.28
N SER A 227 14.85 5.43 1.05
CA SER A 227 16.02 6.12 1.62
C SER A 227 16.08 7.61 1.30
N ASP A 228 15.60 8.00 0.11
CA ASP A 228 15.72 9.36 -0.40
C ASP A 228 14.46 10.22 -0.18
N ARG A 229 13.54 9.79 0.71
CA ARG A 229 12.24 10.43 0.91
C ARG A 229 12.27 11.66 1.83
N PHE A 230 13.44 12.21 2.12
CA PHE A 230 13.61 13.37 3.01
C PHE A 230 13.81 14.70 2.28
N LYS A 231 13.57 14.77 0.97
CA LYS A 231 13.76 16.01 0.18
C LYS A 231 12.90 17.18 0.67
N ASN A 232 11.71 16.89 1.19
CA ASN A 232 10.82 17.87 1.81
C ASN A 232 11.42 18.56 3.06
N CYS A 233 12.47 18.00 3.66
CA CYS A 233 13.12 18.59 4.83
C CYS A 233 14.08 19.75 4.46
N PHE A 234 14.34 19.96 3.17
CA PHE A 234 15.21 21.05 2.67
C PHE A 234 14.40 22.27 2.23
N GLU A 235 13.07 22.20 2.22
CA GLU A 235 12.14 23.27 1.88
C GLU A 235 11.58 23.94 3.13
#